data_902c3b52a738fb45557058193075f7e1
#
_entry.id   902c3b52a738fb45557058193075f7e1
#
_cell.length_a   1.000
_cell.length_b   1.000
_cell.length_c   1.000
_cell.angle_alpha   90.00
_cell.angle_beta   90.00
_cell.angle_gamma   90.00
#
_symmetry.space_group_name_H-M   'P 1'
#
loop_
_entity.id
_entity.type
_entity.pdbx_description
1 polymer ?
#
loop_
_entity_poly.entity_id
_entity_poly.type
_entity_poly.pdbx_seq_one_letter_code
_entity_poly.pdbx_strand_id
1 'polypeptide(L)'
;MTQDFYCDEVLSGKTQVKVVMETNNVMAYHHTRPYYTHHIVVIPKIHIQSFISEEAENNDELLLEMMRVIKKIAADMVNQTGSSKIITNLGSYQDSKHQHWHIVSGERT
;
A
#
# COMPACT_ATOMS: atom_id res chain seq x y z
N MET A 1 6.33 -20.02 -8.58
CA MET A 1 5.33 -19.07 -9.06
C MET A 1 5.11 -17.99 -8.00
N THR A 2 5.25 -16.75 -8.37
CA THR A 2 5.08 -15.66 -7.43
C THR A 2 3.61 -15.47 -7.14
N GLN A 3 3.23 -15.52 -5.88
CA GLN A 3 1.86 -15.22 -5.49
C GLN A 3 1.72 -13.71 -5.37
N ASP A 4 0.67 -13.17 -5.98
CA ASP A 4 0.33 -11.77 -5.86
C ASP A 4 -0.98 -11.66 -5.08
N PHE A 5 -0.86 -11.57 -3.76
CA PHE A 5 -1.99 -11.46 -2.86
C PHE A 5 -2.92 -10.30 -3.27
N TYR A 6 -2.32 -9.18 -3.68
CA TYR A 6 -3.09 -7.98 -3.99
C TYR A 6 -3.92 -8.13 -5.25
N CYS A 7 -3.36 -8.71 -6.32
CA CYS A 7 -4.13 -9.00 -7.52
C CYS A 7 -5.09 -10.19 -7.31
N ASP A 8 -4.58 -11.24 -6.68
CA ASP A 8 -5.33 -12.50 -6.58
C ASP A 8 -6.48 -12.44 -5.58
N GLU A 9 -6.32 -11.69 -4.48
CA GLU A 9 -7.31 -11.67 -3.41
C GLU A 9 -7.98 -10.32 -3.24
N VAL A 10 -7.21 -9.23 -3.17
CA VAL A 10 -7.76 -7.91 -2.86
C VAL A 10 -8.44 -7.28 -4.05
N LEU A 11 -7.71 -7.12 -5.16
CA LEU A 11 -8.25 -6.45 -6.35
C LEU A 11 -9.29 -7.30 -7.06
N SER A 12 -9.22 -8.62 -6.93
CA SER A 12 -10.23 -9.52 -7.49
C SER A 12 -11.52 -9.56 -6.68
N GLY A 13 -11.49 -9.04 -5.45
CA GLY A 13 -12.65 -9.05 -4.56
C GLY A 13 -12.84 -10.33 -3.77
N LYS A 14 -11.93 -11.30 -3.87
CA LYS A 14 -12.02 -12.56 -3.11
C LYS A 14 -11.87 -12.35 -1.62
N THR A 15 -10.97 -11.44 -1.22
CA THR A 15 -10.79 -11.05 0.17
C THR A 15 -11.38 -9.66 0.34
N GLN A 16 -12.36 -9.51 1.23
CA GLN A 16 -12.94 -8.22 1.51
C GLN A 16 -12.03 -7.40 2.42
N VAL A 17 -11.88 -6.12 2.09
CA VAL A 17 -11.04 -5.21 2.84
C VAL A 17 -11.83 -3.94 3.16
N LYS A 18 -11.41 -3.23 4.21
CA LYS A 18 -12.00 -1.95 4.56
C LYS A 18 -11.23 -0.84 3.85
N VAL A 19 -11.81 -0.35 2.77
CA VAL A 19 -11.19 0.69 1.96
C VAL A 19 -11.18 2.02 2.72
N VAL A 20 -10.02 2.65 2.76
CA VAL A 20 -9.83 3.98 3.38
C VAL A 20 -9.96 5.06 2.32
N MET A 21 -9.35 4.85 1.17
CA MET A 21 -9.34 5.80 0.07
C MET A 21 -9.10 5.05 -1.23
N GLU A 22 -9.76 5.48 -2.29
CA GLU A 22 -9.62 4.83 -3.59
C GLU A 22 -9.69 5.88 -4.69
N THR A 23 -8.78 5.75 -5.66
CA THR A 23 -8.80 6.53 -6.89
C THR A 23 -8.97 5.59 -8.07
N ASN A 24 -8.93 6.10 -9.29
CA ASN A 24 -9.06 5.26 -10.48
C ASN A 24 -7.98 4.17 -10.54
N ASN A 25 -6.77 4.47 -10.05
CA ASN A 25 -5.62 3.58 -10.22
C ASN A 25 -4.96 3.15 -8.93
N VAL A 26 -5.45 3.60 -7.77
CA VAL A 26 -4.83 3.34 -6.47
C VAL A 26 -5.90 2.98 -5.46
N MET A 27 -5.58 2.04 -4.59
CA MET A 27 -6.46 1.65 -3.47
C MET A 27 -5.67 1.66 -2.18
N ALA A 28 -6.26 2.23 -1.13
CA ALA A 28 -5.72 2.20 0.23
C ALA A 28 -6.75 1.55 1.15
N TYR A 29 -6.31 0.64 2.00
CA TYR A 29 -7.23 -0.08 2.89
C TYR A 29 -6.53 -0.49 4.18
N HIS A 30 -7.32 -0.81 5.21
CA HIS A 30 -6.78 -1.31 6.47
C HIS A 30 -6.17 -2.68 6.25
N HIS A 31 -4.92 -2.87 6.69
CA HIS A 31 -4.19 -4.13 6.51
C HIS A 31 -5.00 -5.29 7.10
N THR A 32 -5.08 -6.40 6.38
CA THR A 32 -5.87 -7.55 6.80
C THR A 32 -5.27 -8.29 8.00
N ARG A 33 -3.96 -8.17 8.18
CA ARG A 33 -3.24 -8.74 9.33
C ARG A 33 -2.31 -7.68 9.90
N PRO A 34 -2.87 -6.63 10.54
CA PRO A 34 -2.04 -5.50 10.99
C PRO A 34 -1.03 -5.94 12.04
N TYR A 35 0.17 -5.40 11.92
CA TYR A 35 1.22 -5.58 12.93
C TYR A 35 1.69 -4.25 13.51
N TYR A 36 0.84 -3.23 13.40
CA TYR A 36 0.93 -1.96 14.10
C TYR A 36 -0.47 -1.60 14.57
N THR A 37 -0.56 -0.74 15.59
CA THR A 37 -1.84 -0.26 16.10
C THR A 37 -2.70 0.35 14.99
N HIS A 38 -2.07 1.17 14.15
CA HIS A 38 -2.70 1.71 12.95
C HIS A 38 -1.89 1.24 11.75
N HIS A 39 -2.51 0.57 10.81
CA HIS A 39 -1.80 -0.02 9.71
C HIS A 39 -2.64 0.00 8.43
N ILE A 40 -2.31 0.91 7.53
CA ILE A 40 -2.97 1.05 6.24
C ILE A 40 -1.98 0.67 5.17
N VAL A 41 -2.46 0.00 4.12
CA VAL A 41 -1.63 -0.35 2.97
C VAL A 41 -2.17 0.35 1.73
N VAL A 42 -1.26 0.83 0.88
CA VAL A 42 -1.59 1.51 -0.38
C VAL A 42 -0.99 0.72 -1.51
N ILE A 43 -1.82 0.41 -2.51
CA ILE A 43 -1.40 -0.37 -3.68
C ILE A 43 -1.87 0.27 -4.97
N PRO A 44 -1.12 0.09 -6.08
CA PRO A 44 -1.66 0.38 -7.41
C PRO A 44 -2.64 -0.72 -7.80
N LYS A 45 -3.65 -0.38 -8.59
CA LYS A 45 -4.65 -1.37 -9.05
C LYS A 45 -4.13 -2.26 -10.16
N ILE A 46 -3.08 -1.84 -10.86
CA ILE A 46 -2.40 -2.68 -11.85
C ILE A 46 -1.20 -3.34 -11.19
N HIS A 47 -0.77 -4.47 -11.73
CA HIS A 47 0.39 -5.18 -11.19
C HIS A 47 1.67 -4.41 -11.51
N ILE A 48 2.36 -3.96 -10.46
CA ILE A 48 3.70 -3.41 -10.54
C ILE A 48 4.51 -4.19 -9.51
N GLN A 49 5.57 -4.85 -9.95
CA GLN A 49 6.30 -5.79 -9.11
C GLN A 49 6.90 -5.11 -7.88
N SER A 50 7.56 -3.97 -8.05
CA SER A 50 8.17 -3.24 -6.95
C SER A 50 8.40 -1.79 -7.32
N PHE A 51 8.79 -0.98 -6.33
CA PHE A 51 9.10 0.42 -6.53
C PHE A 51 10.25 0.64 -7.53
N ILE A 52 11.16 -0.32 -7.63
CA ILE A 52 12.32 -0.22 -8.51
C ILE A 52 12.21 -1.10 -9.76
N SER A 53 11.06 -1.68 -10.02
CA SER A 53 10.87 -2.52 -11.20
C SER A 53 10.72 -1.66 -12.47
N GLU A 54 10.89 -2.30 -13.62
CA GLU A 54 10.76 -1.64 -14.91
C GLU A 54 9.37 -1.04 -15.11
N GLU A 55 8.33 -1.74 -14.65
CA GLU A 55 6.96 -1.23 -14.73
C GLU A 55 6.81 0.08 -13.96
N ALA A 56 7.51 0.22 -12.82
CA ALA A 56 7.47 1.44 -12.03
C ALA A 56 8.13 2.61 -12.78
N GLU A 57 9.25 2.35 -13.46
CA GLU A 57 9.96 3.38 -14.22
C GLU A 57 9.11 3.94 -15.36
N ASN A 58 8.20 3.14 -15.91
CA ASN A 58 7.37 3.53 -17.03
C ASN A 58 6.00 4.08 -16.62
N ASN A 59 5.78 4.32 -15.31
CA ASN A 59 4.49 4.75 -14.78
C ASN A 59 4.61 5.90 -13.80
N ASP A 60 5.29 6.98 -14.23
CA ASP A 60 5.51 8.15 -13.37
C ASP A 60 4.20 8.78 -12.88
N GLU A 61 3.20 8.86 -13.75
CA GLU A 61 1.91 9.44 -13.35
C GLU A 61 1.22 8.62 -12.28
N LEU A 62 1.29 7.29 -12.40
CA LEU A 62 0.75 6.39 -11.39
C LEU A 62 1.48 6.54 -10.07
N LEU A 63 2.81 6.66 -10.11
CA LEU A 63 3.61 6.88 -8.91
C LEU A 63 3.23 8.19 -8.22
N LEU A 64 3.01 9.26 -9.00
CA LEU A 64 2.54 10.53 -8.45
C LEU A 64 1.17 10.39 -7.81
N GLU A 65 0.26 9.66 -8.44
CA GLU A 65 -1.06 9.42 -7.89
C GLU A 65 -0.96 8.65 -6.56
N MET A 66 -0.09 7.64 -6.50
CA MET A 66 0.18 6.91 -5.27
C MET A 66 0.74 7.83 -4.18
N MET A 67 1.67 8.70 -4.53
CA MET A 67 2.27 9.63 -3.57
C MET A 67 1.22 10.58 -2.99
N ARG A 68 0.27 11.04 -3.81
CA ARG A 68 -0.82 11.89 -3.32
C ARG A 68 -1.71 11.16 -2.32
N VAL A 69 -2.03 9.90 -2.60
CA VAL A 69 -2.82 9.06 -1.69
C VAL A 69 -2.05 8.81 -0.39
N ILE A 70 -0.78 8.44 -0.49
CA ILE A 70 0.08 8.18 0.67
C ILE A 70 0.18 9.44 1.53
N LYS A 71 0.42 10.58 0.90
CA LYS A 71 0.55 11.86 1.61
C LYS A 71 -0.73 12.19 2.38
N LYS A 72 -1.89 12.01 1.76
CA LYS A 72 -3.18 12.30 2.40
C LYS A 72 -3.40 11.40 3.61
N ILE A 73 -3.17 10.11 3.46
CA ILE A 73 -3.37 9.13 4.53
C ILE A 73 -2.38 9.37 5.67
N ALA A 74 -1.12 9.62 5.34
CA ALA A 74 -0.10 9.88 6.34
C ALA A 74 -0.41 11.15 7.14
N ALA A 75 -0.90 12.21 6.47
CA ALA A 75 -1.29 13.44 7.14
C ALA A 75 -2.48 13.21 8.06
N ASP A 76 -3.49 12.48 7.61
CA ASP A 76 -4.64 12.15 8.44
C ASP A 76 -4.22 11.34 9.67
N MET A 77 -3.30 10.40 9.49
CA MET A 77 -2.79 9.57 10.60
C MET A 77 -2.03 10.41 11.62
N VAL A 78 -1.20 11.35 11.17
CA VAL A 78 -0.50 12.29 12.06
C VAL A 78 -1.52 13.12 12.85
N ASN A 79 -2.57 13.59 12.18
CA ASN A 79 -3.62 14.37 12.87
C ASN A 79 -4.35 13.55 13.93
N GLN A 80 -4.54 12.26 13.70
CA GLN A 80 -5.26 11.38 14.62
C GLN A 80 -4.39 10.84 15.73
N THR A 81 -3.14 10.51 15.44
CA THR A 81 -2.29 9.76 16.37
C THR A 81 -1.04 10.52 16.81
N GLY A 82 -0.67 11.58 16.10
CA GLY A 82 0.54 12.37 16.37
C GLY A 82 1.76 11.93 15.59
N SER A 83 1.70 10.79 14.89
CA SER A 83 2.87 10.29 14.16
C SER A 83 2.46 9.34 13.03
N SER A 84 3.39 9.10 12.11
CA SER A 84 3.17 8.17 11.01
C SER A 84 4.53 7.76 10.44
N LYS A 85 4.63 6.50 10.01
CA LYS A 85 5.77 6.01 9.24
C LYS A 85 5.27 5.54 7.89
N ILE A 86 6.08 5.76 6.88
CA ILE A 86 5.81 5.31 5.52
C ILE A 86 6.89 4.31 5.14
N ILE A 87 6.50 3.08 4.82
CA ILE A 87 7.43 1.98 4.58
C ILE A 87 7.08 1.30 3.27
N THR A 88 8.07 1.10 2.40
CA THR A 88 7.95 0.14 1.31
C THR A 88 9.17 -0.77 1.36
N ASN A 89 8.97 -2.03 1.02
CA ASN A 89 10.02 -3.05 1.13
C ASN A 89 10.45 -3.49 -0.27
N LEU A 90 11.73 -3.81 -0.38
CA LEU A 90 12.35 -4.21 -1.64
C LEU A 90 13.15 -5.50 -1.43
N GLY A 91 13.31 -6.25 -2.52
CA GLY A 91 14.13 -7.46 -2.49
C GLY A 91 13.57 -8.51 -1.53
N SER A 92 14.43 -9.04 -0.67
CA SER A 92 14.04 -10.10 0.26
C SER A 92 13.09 -9.63 1.35
N TYR A 93 12.99 -8.34 1.61
CA TYR A 93 12.03 -7.79 2.55
C TYR A 93 10.63 -7.67 1.97
N GLN A 94 10.49 -7.76 0.65
CA GLN A 94 9.19 -7.64 -0.02
C GLN A 94 8.50 -8.99 -0.06
N ASP A 95 7.50 -9.17 0.78
CA ASP A 95 6.78 -10.44 0.91
C ASP A 95 5.93 -10.75 -0.32
N SER A 96 5.24 -9.75 -0.84
CA SER A 96 4.42 -9.92 -2.04
C SER A 96 5.02 -9.12 -3.19
N LYS A 97 5.11 -9.72 -4.38
CA LYS A 97 5.70 -9.10 -5.56
C LYS A 97 4.68 -8.26 -6.32
N HIS A 98 3.91 -7.48 -5.58
CA HIS A 98 3.05 -6.40 -6.04
C HIS A 98 3.41 -5.19 -5.20
N GLN A 99 3.75 -4.07 -5.82
CA GLN A 99 4.18 -2.88 -5.08
C GLN A 99 3.14 -2.51 -4.03
N HIS A 100 3.59 -2.31 -2.79
CA HIS A 100 2.71 -1.86 -1.72
C HIS A 100 3.49 -1.03 -0.71
N TRP A 101 2.77 -0.07 -0.12
CA TRP A 101 3.32 0.85 0.86
C TRP A 101 2.52 0.73 2.14
N HIS A 102 3.22 0.67 3.26
CA HIS A 102 2.60 0.64 4.59
C HIS A 102 2.63 2.03 5.19
N ILE A 103 1.51 2.47 5.74
CA ILE A 103 1.43 3.70 6.50
C ILE A 103 0.98 3.29 7.88
N VAL A 104 1.86 3.48 8.86
CA VAL A 104 1.69 2.86 10.18
C VAL A 104 1.94 3.87 11.29
N SER A 105 1.33 3.61 12.45
CA SER A 105 1.51 4.40 13.64
C SER A 105 1.22 3.55 14.88
N GLY A 106 1.78 3.95 16.01
CA GLY A 106 1.59 3.25 17.25
C GLY A 106 2.61 2.14 17.43
N GLU A 107 2.35 1.29 18.43
CA GLU A 107 3.27 0.22 18.75
C GLU A 107 3.13 -0.95 17.76
N ARG A 108 4.23 -1.62 17.50
CA ARG A 108 4.23 -2.84 16.73
C ARG A 108 3.62 -3.96 17.59
N THR A 109 2.67 -4.66 17.03
CA THR A 109 1.96 -5.75 17.71
C THR A 109 2.58 -7.11 17.42
#